data_adbe6dc9050ac700139995883804130d
#
_entry.id   adbe6dc9050ac700139995883804130d
#
_cell.length_a   1.000
_cell.length_b   1.000
_cell.length_c   1.000
_cell.angle_alpha   90.00
_cell.angle_beta   90.00
_cell.angle_gamma   90.00
#
_symmetry.space_group_name_H-M   'P 1'
#
loop_
_entity.id
_entity.type
_entity.pdbx_description
1 polymer ?
#
loop_
_entity_poly.entity_id
_entity_poly.type
_entity_poly.pdbx_seq_one_letter_code
_entity_poly.pdbx_strand_id
1 'polypeptide(L)'
;SLPALESNTRQLLERQELLPPETYPGPHAVVQFPLSDGDTYQMLLSQPARQGADGIWCVERWLQGNGNLYYVYPETEVSAREYYADLQAQCDEGHQPWLLEPLEVAAEYIRQDLAQNSVGLEQLTLLENASLDDFYNLPNN
;
A
#
# COMPACT_ATOMS: atom_id res chain seq x y z
N SER A 1 -6.04 19.57 -5.16
CA SER A 1 -5.44 18.25 -5.19
C SER A 1 -3.96 18.33 -5.54
N LEU A 2 -3.23 17.32 -5.24
CA LEU A 2 -1.80 17.25 -5.45
C LEU A 2 -1.52 16.67 -6.83
N PRO A 3 -0.61 17.28 -7.63
CA PRO A 3 -0.34 16.77 -8.96
C PRO A 3 0.10 15.30 -8.99
N ALA A 4 0.93 14.89 -8.04
CA ALA A 4 1.38 13.51 -7.99
C ALA A 4 0.23 12.56 -7.66
N LEU A 5 -0.67 12.96 -6.76
CA LEU A 5 -1.84 12.16 -6.40
C LEU A 5 -2.79 12.03 -7.58
N GLU A 6 -3.03 13.11 -8.30
CA GLU A 6 -3.90 13.07 -9.48
C GLU A 6 -3.36 12.14 -10.55
N SER A 7 -2.07 12.25 -10.82
CA SER A 7 -1.43 11.42 -11.83
C SER A 7 -1.48 9.95 -11.45
N ASN A 8 -1.17 9.66 -10.19
CA ASN A 8 -1.19 8.30 -9.66
C ASN A 8 -2.61 7.72 -9.71
N THR A 9 -3.60 8.51 -9.33
CA THR A 9 -5.00 8.10 -9.36
C THR A 9 -5.44 7.71 -10.76
N ARG A 10 -5.09 8.53 -11.75
CA ARG A 10 -5.44 8.24 -13.13
C ARG A 10 -4.83 6.92 -13.60
N GLN A 11 -3.57 6.70 -13.29
CA GLN A 11 -2.88 5.49 -13.66
C GLN A 11 -3.52 4.25 -13.03
N LEU A 12 -3.88 4.34 -11.77
CA LEU A 12 -4.53 3.25 -11.06
C LEU A 12 -5.89 2.92 -11.64
N LEU A 13 -6.67 3.92 -11.97
CA LEU A 13 -7.99 3.71 -12.56
C LEU A 13 -7.90 3.03 -13.93
N GLU A 14 -6.95 3.44 -14.74
CA GLU A 14 -6.74 2.83 -16.05
C GLU A 14 -6.39 1.35 -15.92
N ARG A 15 -5.51 1.01 -14.98
CA ARG A 15 -5.12 -0.38 -14.75
C ARG A 15 -6.25 -1.20 -14.16
N GLN A 16 -7.07 -0.59 -13.33
CA GLN A 16 -8.20 -1.25 -12.70
C GLN A 16 -9.19 -1.76 -13.74
N GLU A 17 -9.38 -1.04 -14.82
CA GLU A 17 -10.29 -1.45 -15.89
C GLU A 17 -9.74 -2.65 -16.67
N LEU A 18 -8.43 -2.77 -16.77
CA LEU A 18 -7.78 -3.80 -17.58
C LEU A 18 -7.53 -5.09 -16.82
N LEU A 19 -7.16 -4.98 -15.55
CA LEU A 19 -6.73 -6.14 -14.76
C LEU A 19 -7.28 -6.01 -13.34
N PRO A 20 -8.15 -6.93 -12.92
CA PRO A 20 -8.54 -6.95 -11.52
C PRO A 20 -7.32 -7.22 -10.66
N PRO A 21 -7.22 -6.58 -9.49
CA PRO A 21 -6.08 -6.80 -8.62
C PRO A 21 -6.10 -8.20 -8.06
N GLU A 22 -4.92 -8.80 -7.92
CA GLU A 22 -4.81 -10.04 -7.19
C GLU A 22 -4.98 -9.76 -5.71
N THR A 23 -5.70 -10.63 -5.03
CA THR A 23 -5.75 -10.61 -3.59
C THR A 23 -4.71 -11.62 -3.10
N TYR A 24 -3.72 -11.13 -2.38
CA TYR A 24 -2.67 -12.01 -1.89
C TYR A 24 -3.15 -12.72 -0.62
N PRO A 25 -2.79 -14.00 -0.46
CA PRO A 25 -3.17 -14.74 0.73
C PRO A 25 -2.35 -14.31 1.95
N GLY A 26 -2.79 -14.75 3.11
CA GLY A 26 -2.04 -14.58 4.34
C GLY A 26 -2.41 -13.31 5.08
N PRO A 27 -1.60 -12.92 6.05
CA PRO A 27 -1.93 -11.79 6.88
C PRO A 27 -1.90 -10.48 6.09
N HIS A 28 -2.79 -9.58 6.46
CA HIS A 28 -2.83 -8.23 5.92
C HIS A 28 -2.57 -7.24 7.03
N ALA A 29 -2.15 -6.05 6.67
CA ALA A 29 -2.04 -4.94 7.59
C ALA A 29 -2.86 -3.78 7.03
N VAL A 30 -3.49 -3.02 7.90
CA VAL A 30 -4.20 -1.81 7.51
C VAL A 30 -3.50 -0.64 8.17
N VAL A 31 -3.20 0.39 7.38
CA VAL A 31 -2.62 1.63 7.91
C VAL A 31 -3.60 2.75 7.66
N GLN A 32 -3.96 3.45 8.72
CA GLN A 32 -4.80 4.63 8.66
C GLN A 32 -3.89 5.86 8.65
N PHE A 33 -4.15 6.80 7.77
CA PHE A 33 -3.29 7.97 7.64
C PHE A 33 -4.07 9.20 7.19
N PRO A 34 -3.65 10.42 7.63
CA PRO A 34 -4.26 11.64 7.16
C PRO A 34 -3.56 12.16 5.90
N LEU A 35 -4.28 12.91 5.09
CA LEU A 35 -3.67 13.67 4.02
C LEU A 35 -3.94 15.16 4.24
N SER A 36 -3.29 16.00 3.44
CA SER A 36 -3.38 17.45 3.60
C SER A 36 -4.77 18.01 3.33
N ASP A 37 -5.66 17.23 2.74
CA ASP A 37 -7.05 17.63 2.52
C ASP A 37 -7.92 17.50 3.79
N GLY A 38 -7.35 16.99 4.86
CA GLY A 38 -8.07 16.84 6.13
C GLY A 38 -8.82 15.52 6.28
N ASP A 39 -8.87 14.72 5.23
CA ASP A 39 -9.53 13.41 5.28
C ASP A 39 -8.61 12.34 5.82
N THR A 40 -9.21 11.29 6.36
CA THR A 40 -8.51 10.10 6.80
C THR A 40 -8.62 9.03 5.72
N TYR A 41 -7.52 8.37 5.46
CA TYR A 41 -7.41 7.35 4.41
C TYR A 41 -6.98 6.04 5.04
N GLN A 42 -7.26 4.95 4.35
CA GLN A 42 -6.89 3.61 4.79
C GLN A 42 -6.16 2.90 3.67
N MET A 43 -5.11 2.18 4.05
CA MET A 43 -4.26 1.47 3.11
C MET A 43 -4.21 0.02 3.52
N LEU A 44 -4.44 -0.88 2.56
CA LEU A 44 -4.30 -2.30 2.78
C LEU A 44 -2.94 -2.73 2.26
N LEU A 45 -2.17 -3.37 3.13
CA LEU A 45 -0.88 -3.92 2.77
C LEU A 45 -0.94 -5.44 2.82
N SER A 46 -0.21 -6.06 1.91
CA SER A 46 -0.18 -7.50 1.74
C SER A 46 1.27 -7.96 1.60
N GLN A 47 1.48 -9.25 1.76
CA GLN A 47 2.79 -9.86 1.54
C GLN A 47 2.74 -10.66 0.25
N PRO A 48 3.22 -10.09 -0.86
CA PRO A 48 2.98 -10.68 -2.17
C PRO A 48 3.87 -11.85 -2.53
N ALA A 49 5.01 -12.02 -1.86
CA ALA A 49 5.98 -13.07 -2.20
C ALA A 49 6.09 -14.14 -1.11
N ARG A 50 6.14 -13.72 0.14
CA ARG A 50 6.29 -14.63 1.29
C ARG A 50 5.52 -14.04 2.46
N GLN A 51 4.78 -14.88 3.18
CA GLN A 51 4.05 -14.48 4.37
C GLN A 51 4.91 -14.68 5.62
N GLY A 52 4.65 -13.86 6.64
CA GLY A 52 5.31 -13.98 7.93
C GLY A 52 6.39 -12.93 8.14
N ALA A 53 7.20 -13.16 9.17
CA ALA A 53 8.18 -12.16 9.64
C ALA A 53 9.25 -11.81 8.60
N ASP A 54 9.56 -12.75 7.71
CA ASP A 54 10.59 -12.56 6.70
C ASP A 54 10.02 -12.14 5.34
N GLY A 55 8.72 -11.90 5.25
CA GLY A 55 8.08 -11.51 4.01
C GLY A 55 8.01 -10.00 3.85
N ILE A 56 8.30 -9.52 2.63
CA ILE A 56 8.15 -8.11 2.32
C ILE A 56 6.68 -7.73 2.25
N TRP A 57 6.40 -6.47 2.49
CA TRP A 57 5.06 -5.91 2.38
C TRP A 57 4.96 -5.04 1.13
N CYS A 58 3.76 -4.94 0.58
CA CYS A 58 3.46 -3.99 -0.49
C CYS A 58 2.11 -3.35 -0.22
N VAL A 59 1.92 -2.16 -0.77
CA VAL A 59 0.60 -1.52 -0.75
C VAL A 59 -0.23 -2.17 -1.83
N GLU A 60 -1.35 -2.76 -1.45
CA GLU A 60 -2.24 -3.43 -2.40
C GLU A 60 -3.33 -2.48 -2.91
N ARG A 61 -3.93 -1.71 -2.00
CA ARG A 61 -5.01 -0.77 -2.33
C ARG A 61 -5.16 0.24 -1.21
N TRP A 62 -5.82 1.35 -1.50
CA TRP A 62 -6.11 2.32 -0.45
C TRP A 62 -7.46 2.97 -0.71
N LEU A 63 -8.09 3.43 0.36
CA LEU A 63 -9.46 3.89 0.37
C LEU A 63 -9.51 5.31 0.90
N GLN A 64 -10.12 6.19 0.12
CA GLN A 64 -10.38 7.55 0.56
C GLN A 64 -11.58 7.56 1.50
N GLY A 65 -11.57 8.46 2.47
CA GLY A 65 -12.61 8.52 3.49
C GLY A 65 -14.02 8.63 2.93
N ASN A 66 -14.17 9.18 1.74
CA ASN A 66 -15.47 9.32 1.08
C ASN A 66 -15.86 8.10 0.22
N GLY A 67 -15.05 7.05 0.23
CA GLY A 67 -15.39 5.81 -0.42
C GLY A 67 -14.69 5.52 -1.75
N ASN A 68 -13.86 6.43 -2.26
CA ASN A 68 -13.10 6.15 -3.48
C ASN A 68 -12.00 5.14 -3.19
N LEU A 69 -11.93 4.10 -4.02
CA LEU A 69 -10.99 3.00 -3.86
C LEU A 69 -9.98 3.00 -4.99
N TYR A 70 -8.71 2.86 -4.66
CA TYR A 70 -7.62 2.86 -5.61
C TYR A 70 -6.78 1.61 -5.44
N TYR A 71 -6.50 0.91 -6.56
CA TYR A 71 -5.63 -0.26 -6.57
C TYR A 71 -4.23 0.14 -6.96
N VAL A 72 -3.25 -0.52 -6.36
CA VAL A 72 -1.84 -0.20 -6.58
C VAL A 72 -1.17 -1.36 -7.30
N TYR A 73 -0.46 -1.04 -8.37
CA TYR A 73 0.28 -2.01 -9.18
C TYR A 73 1.73 -1.57 -9.24
N PRO A 74 2.67 -2.52 -9.24
CA PRO A 74 4.08 -2.14 -9.44
C PRO A 74 4.29 -1.64 -10.86
N GLU A 75 5.16 -0.65 -11.01
CA GLU A 75 5.55 -0.20 -12.33
C GLU A 75 6.66 -1.10 -12.84
N THR A 76 6.29 -2.03 -13.70
CA THR A 76 7.20 -3.05 -14.18
C THR A 76 6.70 -3.61 -15.51
N GLU A 77 7.64 -4.09 -16.31
CA GLU A 77 7.33 -4.75 -17.58
C GLU A 77 7.14 -6.25 -17.43
N VAL A 78 7.50 -6.80 -16.26
CA VAL A 78 7.24 -8.20 -15.94
C VAL A 78 5.96 -8.30 -15.13
N SER A 79 5.53 -9.52 -14.81
CA SER A 79 4.36 -9.69 -13.99
C SER A 79 4.60 -9.17 -12.57
N ALA A 80 3.53 -8.82 -11.87
CA ALA A 80 3.66 -8.40 -10.48
C ALA A 80 4.29 -9.49 -9.62
N ARG A 81 3.95 -10.74 -9.90
CA ARG A 81 4.53 -11.88 -9.17
C ARG A 81 6.05 -11.92 -9.31
N GLU A 82 6.55 -11.77 -10.53
CA GLU A 82 8.00 -11.76 -10.77
C GLU A 82 8.67 -10.56 -10.11
N TYR A 83 8.04 -9.41 -10.21
CA TYR A 83 8.56 -8.19 -9.63
C TYR A 83 8.75 -8.36 -8.12
N TYR A 84 7.72 -8.84 -7.42
CA TYR A 84 7.80 -8.99 -5.98
C TYR A 84 8.69 -10.15 -5.55
N ALA A 85 8.77 -11.22 -6.35
CA ALA A 85 9.71 -12.30 -6.05
C ALA A 85 11.15 -11.82 -6.10
N ASP A 86 11.49 -11.00 -7.10
CA ASP A 86 12.82 -10.41 -7.20
C ASP A 86 13.11 -9.47 -6.04
N LEU A 87 12.12 -8.66 -5.68
CA LEU A 87 12.28 -7.71 -4.59
C LEU A 87 12.47 -8.46 -3.26
N GLN A 88 11.75 -9.56 -3.07
CA GLN A 88 11.92 -10.40 -1.89
C GLN A 88 13.34 -11.00 -1.84
N ALA A 89 13.81 -11.49 -2.97
CA ALA A 89 15.16 -12.05 -3.03
C ALA A 89 16.22 -11.01 -2.68
N GLN A 90 16.06 -9.79 -3.16
CA GLN A 90 16.97 -8.69 -2.81
C GLN A 90 16.92 -8.37 -1.32
N CYS A 91 15.73 -8.38 -0.76
CA CYS A 91 15.56 -8.13 0.68
C CYS A 91 16.22 -9.25 1.49
N ASP A 92 16.12 -10.50 1.04
CA ASP A 92 16.79 -11.63 1.68
C ASP A 92 18.30 -11.45 1.70
N GLU A 93 18.85 -10.72 0.74
CA GLU A 93 20.28 -10.42 0.67
C GLU A 93 20.67 -9.17 1.44
N GLY A 94 19.73 -8.56 2.12
CA GLY A 94 20.00 -7.40 2.96
C GLY A 94 19.69 -6.05 2.33
N HIS A 95 19.11 -6.02 1.13
CA HIS A 95 18.73 -4.77 0.49
C HIS A 95 17.35 -4.32 0.95
N GLN A 96 17.19 -3.05 1.22
CA GLN A 96 15.92 -2.44 1.59
C GLN A 96 15.19 -3.19 2.72
N PRO A 97 15.83 -3.36 3.88
CA PRO A 97 15.22 -4.13 4.98
C PRO A 97 13.93 -3.52 5.51
N TRP A 98 13.68 -2.24 5.23
CA TRP A 98 12.43 -1.57 5.63
C TRP A 98 11.19 -2.18 4.95
N LEU A 99 11.37 -2.94 3.86
CA LEU A 99 10.26 -3.64 3.20
C LEU A 99 9.61 -4.69 4.12
N LEU A 100 10.29 -5.10 5.19
CA LEU A 100 9.74 -6.03 6.15
C LEU A 100 8.85 -5.36 7.20
N GLU A 101 8.75 -4.03 7.16
CA GLU A 101 8.00 -3.26 8.15
C GLU A 101 6.82 -2.56 7.46
N PRO A 102 5.59 -2.98 7.73
CA PRO A 102 4.44 -2.42 7.00
C PRO A 102 4.27 -0.91 7.18
N LEU A 103 4.57 -0.37 8.36
CA LEU A 103 4.50 1.09 8.56
C LEU A 103 5.50 1.84 7.69
N GLU A 104 6.71 1.29 7.55
CA GLU A 104 7.72 1.92 6.71
C GLU A 104 7.33 1.88 5.23
N VAL A 105 6.76 0.75 4.80
CA VAL A 105 6.27 0.62 3.43
C VAL A 105 5.15 1.62 3.17
N ALA A 106 4.21 1.73 4.10
CA ALA A 106 3.12 2.70 3.99
C ALA A 106 3.66 4.12 3.94
N ALA A 107 4.58 4.46 4.82
CA ALA A 107 5.16 5.81 4.88
C ALA A 107 5.88 6.16 3.58
N GLU A 108 6.64 5.21 3.05
CA GLU A 108 7.36 5.43 1.80
C GLU A 108 6.40 5.67 0.64
N TYR A 109 5.33 4.88 0.56
CA TYR A 109 4.32 5.06 -0.47
C TYR A 109 3.67 6.44 -0.36
N ILE A 110 3.31 6.86 0.85
CA ILE A 110 2.68 8.16 1.07
C ILE A 110 3.61 9.29 0.63
N ARG A 111 4.88 9.20 0.97
CA ARG A 111 5.86 10.23 0.60
C ARG A 111 6.12 10.27 -0.90
N GLN A 112 6.33 9.09 -1.51
CA GLN A 112 6.75 9.01 -2.90
C GLN A 112 5.58 9.11 -3.87
N ASP A 113 4.55 8.32 -3.65
CA ASP A 113 3.47 8.20 -4.62
C ASP A 113 2.33 9.17 -4.38
N LEU A 114 2.13 9.59 -3.13
CA LEU A 114 1.10 10.56 -2.80
C LEU A 114 1.69 11.96 -2.55
N ALA A 115 2.99 12.09 -2.66
CA ALA A 115 3.72 13.37 -2.52
C ALA A 115 3.44 14.09 -1.19
N GLN A 116 3.27 13.34 -0.09
CA GLN A 116 3.01 13.90 1.22
C GLN A 116 4.24 13.75 2.08
N ASN A 117 5.21 14.63 1.86
CA ASN A 117 6.52 14.54 2.52
C ASN A 117 6.50 14.87 4.01
N SER A 118 5.46 15.55 4.47
CA SER A 118 5.36 15.95 5.87
C SER A 118 4.72 14.91 6.78
N VAL A 119 4.23 13.80 6.21
CA VAL A 119 3.61 12.75 7.01
C VAL A 119 4.70 11.90 7.65
N GLY A 120 4.74 11.87 8.98
CA GLY A 120 5.66 11.05 9.73
C GLY A 120 5.01 9.78 10.24
N LEU A 121 5.83 8.83 10.69
CA LEU A 121 5.33 7.56 11.19
C LEU A 121 4.35 7.72 12.35
N GLU A 122 4.54 8.76 13.16
CA GLU A 122 3.68 9.01 14.32
C GLU A 122 2.24 9.36 13.92
N GLN A 123 2.02 9.73 12.67
CA GLN A 123 0.69 10.07 12.18
C GLN A 123 -0.04 8.85 11.60
N LEU A 124 0.62 7.72 11.51
CA LEU A 124 0.08 6.51 10.94
C LEU A 124 -0.39 5.58 12.04
N THR A 125 -1.53 4.94 11.84
CA THR A 125 -2.06 3.96 12.77
C THR A 125 -2.07 2.60 12.11
N LEU A 126 -1.38 1.63 12.69
CA LEU A 126 -1.23 0.29 12.14
C LEU A 126 -2.16 -0.68 12.85
N LEU A 127 -2.91 -1.44 12.06
CA LEU A 127 -3.68 -2.57 12.53
C LEU A 127 -3.08 -3.83 11.89
N GLU A 128 -2.42 -4.65 12.70
CA GLU A 128 -1.81 -5.89 12.22
C GLU A 128 -2.83 -7.01 12.20
N ASN A 129 -2.58 -8.01 11.37
CA ASN A 129 -3.46 -9.17 11.21
C ASN A 129 -4.89 -8.76 10.87
N ALA A 130 -5.00 -7.73 10.07
CA ALA A 130 -6.28 -7.20 9.64
C ALA A 130 -6.90 -8.08 8.56
N SER A 131 -8.22 -8.04 8.47
CA SER A 131 -8.95 -8.67 7.38
C SER A 131 -9.32 -7.63 6.33
N LEU A 132 -9.81 -8.12 5.18
CA LEU A 132 -10.38 -7.20 4.19
C LEU A 132 -11.57 -6.44 4.77
N ASP A 133 -12.36 -7.09 5.60
CA ASP A 133 -13.48 -6.40 6.28
C ASP A 133 -12.97 -5.26 7.14
N ASP A 134 -11.87 -5.46 7.85
CA ASP A 134 -11.28 -4.40 8.66
C ASP A 134 -10.90 -3.20 7.79
N PHE A 135 -10.35 -3.47 6.61
CA PHE A 135 -9.97 -2.41 5.69
C PHE A 135 -11.18 -1.60 5.23
N TYR A 136 -12.28 -2.27 4.89
CA TYR A 136 -13.47 -1.59 4.36
C TYR A 136 -14.34 -0.98 5.45
N ASN A 137 -14.24 -1.46 6.68
CA ASN A 137 -15.12 -1.06 7.78
C ASN A 137 -14.43 -0.21 8.84
N LEU A 138 -13.34 0.44 8.50
CA LEU A 138 -12.69 1.32 9.45
C LEU A 138 -13.61 2.49 9.79
N PRO A 139 -13.58 2.94 11.05
CA PRO A 139 -14.48 4.02 11.46
C PRO A 139 -14.17 5.28 10.67
N ASN A 140 -15.22 5.84 10.13
CA ASN A 140 -15.15 7.17 9.51
C ASN A 140 -15.34 8.19 10.59
N ASN A 141 -14.44 9.09 10.67
CA ASN A 141 -14.56 10.17 11.64
C ASN A 141 -14.93 11.46 10.98
#